data_fc3c8595b94072d0e599a6b194163b7c
#
_entry.id   fc3c8595b94072d0e599a6b194163b7c
#
_cell.length_a   1.000
_cell.length_b   1.000
_cell.length_c   1.000
_cell.angle_alpha   90.00
_cell.angle_beta   90.00
_cell.angle_gamma   90.00
#
_symmetry.space_group_name_H-M   'P 1'
#
loop_
_entity.id
_entity.type
_entity.pdbx_description
1 polymer ?
#
loop_
_entity_poly.entity_id
_entity_poly.type
_entity_poly.pdbx_seq_one_letter_code
_entity_poly.pdbx_strand_id
1 'polypeptide(L)'
;LDVGEYLENQDTISMFLQENYMDPALVPVTFPEQKRNLVYIFMESMESTYASTDVGGAFAENDIPEMTQLAMENVNFSTGDMLGGLIPSDGATWTMGAMVAQTSGLPLKLNLRAENVEEDIQVLPGATVLGDMLAAQGYRQVIMFGSEGEFAGRKQYFEGHGNYEVKDLAYAQQNGLVPPDYRVWWGFEDHKLYDFARQEVTNLANSGQPFNFTMLTVDTHFEDGYVCDLCQDEHPGNQYANVMSCASRQVVDFVNWLK
;
A
#
# COMPACT_ATOMS: atom_id res chain seq x y z
N LEU A 1 25.06 6.73 -15.46
CA LEU A 1 24.15 5.98 -16.36
C LEU A 1 24.63 6.21 -17.78
N ASP A 2 25.07 5.13 -18.46
CA ASP A 2 25.42 5.19 -19.88
C ASP A 2 24.12 5.15 -20.70
N VAL A 3 23.74 6.31 -21.23
CA VAL A 3 22.50 6.46 -22.04
C VAL A 3 22.61 5.65 -23.34
N GLY A 4 23.83 5.45 -23.87
CA GLY A 4 24.07 4.63 -25.06
C GLY A 4 23.76 3.16 -24.78
N GLU A 5 24.30 2.60 -23.71
CA GLU A 5 24.03 1.24 -23.26
C GLU A 5 22.54 1.02 -22.92
N TYR A 6 21.88 2.02 -22.33
CA TYR A 6 20.44 1.98 -22.06
C TYR A 6 19.61 1.90 -23.35
N LEU A 7 19.94 2.71 -24.37
CA LEU A 7 19.23 2.71 -25.65
C LEU A 7 19.47 1.43 -26.46
N GLU A 8 20.70 0.89 -26.43
CA GLU A 8 21.02 -0.38 -27.09
C GLU A 8 20.32 -1.59 -26.44
N ASN A 9 20.05 -1.53 -25.14
CA ASN A 9 19.39 -2.62 -24.42
C ASN A 9 17.85 -2.51 -24.37
N GLN A 10 17.23 -1.46 -24.90
CA GLN A 10 15.76 -1.31 -24.92
C GLN A 10 15.04 -2.44 -25.66
N ASP A 11 15.67 -3.03 -26.67
CA ASP A 11 15.12 -4.15 -27.46
C ASP A 11 15.53 -5.53 -26.88
N THR A 12 16.30 -5.55 -25.80
CA THR A 12 16.72 -6.82 -25.19
C THR A 12 15.62 -7.34 -24.28
N ILE A 13 14.99 -8.44 -24.64
CA ILE A 13 14.01 -9.12 -23.80
C ILE A 13 14.74 -9.72 -22.60
N SER A 14 14.49 -9.15 -21.42
CA SER A 14 15.00 -9.72 -20.18
C SER A 14 14.28 -11.04 -19.89
N MET A 15 15.04 -12.12 -19.73
CA MET A 15 14.53 -13.43 -19.30
C MET A 15 14.37 -13.53 -17.78
N PHE A 16 14.70 -12.48 -17.04
CA PHE A 16 14.76 -12.50 -15.59
C PHE A 16 13.43 -12.98 -14.95
N LEU A 17 12.31 -12.51 -15.44
CA LEU A 17 11.00 -12.93 -14.92
C LEU A 17 10.74 -14.41 -15.23
N GLN A 18 11.01 -14.87 -16.45
CA GLN A 18 10.81 -16.26 -16.83
C GLN A 18 11.68 -17.23 -16.03
N GLU A 19 12.88 -16.79 -15.64
CA GLU A 19 13.86 -17.62 -14.91
C GLU A 19 13.65 -17.58 -13.39
N ASN A 20 13.04 -16.52 -12.85
CA ASN A 20 12.96 -16.29 -11.40
C ASN A 20 11.51 -16.20 -10.86
N TYR A 21 10.51 -15.90 -11.68
CA TYR A 21 9.11 -15.86 -11.24
C TYR A 21 8.59 -17.27 -11.02
N MET A 22 8.02 -17.48 -9.85
CA MET A 22 7.30 -18.70 -9.53
C MET A 22 5.79 -18.39 -9.46
N ASP A 23 5.00 -18.99 -10.33
CA ASP A 23 3.55 -18.82 -10.31
C ASP A 23 2.97 -19.35 -8.99
N PRO A 24 2.32 -18.51 -8.17
CA PRO A 24 1.72 -18.95 -6.91
C PRO A 24 0.67 -20.07 -7.08
N ALA A 25 0.03 -20.16 -8.24
CA ALA A 25 -0.92 -21.26 -8.53
C ALA A 25 -0.26 -22.64 -8.53
N LEU A 26 1.06 -22.71 -8.76
CA LEU A 26 1.83 -23.96 -8.78
C LEU A 26 2.47 -24.27 -7.43
N VAL A 27 2.36 -23.40 -6.45
CA VAL A 27 2.96 -23.58 -5.12
C VAL A 27 1.90 -23.99 -4.12
N PRO A 28 2.06 -25.15 -3.43
CA PRO A 28 1.10 -25.55 -2.41
C PRO A 28 1.21 -24.63 -1.19
N VAL A 29 0.22 -23.78 -1.00
CA VAL A 29 0.10 -22.92 0.19
C VAL A 29 -0.88 -23.57 1.17
N THR A 30 -0.40 -23.82 2.39
CA THR A 30 -1.22 -24.42 3.45
C THR A 30 -1.66 -23.36 4.44
N PHE A 31 -2.92 -23.40 4.81
CA PHE A 31 -3.50 -22.53 5.83
C PHE A 31 -3.74 -23.34 7.11
N PRO A 32 -3.60 -22.71 8.30
CA PRO A 32 -3.97 -23.37 9.54
C PRO A 32 -5.49 -23.62 9.59
N GLU A 33 -5.92 -24.60 10.38
CA GLU A 33 -7.34 -24.89 10.60
C GLU A 33 -8.09 -23.64 11.10
N GLN A 34 -7.51 -22.95 12.09
CA GLN A 34 -7.97 -21.62 12.50
C GLN A 34 -7.23 -20.54 11.71
N LYS A 35 -7.89 -20.01 10.70
CA LYS A 35 -7.33 -18.97 9.84
C LYS A 35 -7.16 -17.66 10.60
N ARG A 36 -6.03 -16.99 10.38
CA ARG A 36 -5.77 -15.65 10.92
C ARG A 36 -6.30 -14.59 9.96
N ASN A 37 -6.74 -13.47 10.49
CA ASN A 37 -7.06 -12.30 9.69
C ASN A 37 -5.78 -11.65 9.18
N LEU A 38 -5.87 -10.99 8.03
CA LEU A 38 -4.82 -10.18 7.45
C LEU A 38 -5.26 -8.71 7.47
N VAL A 39 -4.41 -7.84 7.99
CA VAL A 39 -4.52 -6.39 7.78
C VAL A 39 -3.28 -5.97 7.00
N TYR A 40 -3.47 -5.40 5.82
CA TYR A 40 -2.40 -5.02 4.90
C TYR A 40 -2.46 -3.51 4.63
N ILE A 41 -1.43 -2.78 5.07
CA ILE A 41 -1.39 -1.33 5.01
C ILE A 41 -0.32 -0.91 4.02
N PHE A 42 -0.73 -0.31 2.90
CA PHE A 42 0.14 0.41 2.01
C PHE A 42 0.26 1.84 2.50
N MET A 43 1.47 2.28 2.79
CA MET A 43 1.73 3.66 3.15
C MET A 43 2.29 4.41 1.95
N GLU A 44 1.55 5.40 1.48
CA GLU A 44 1.93 6.20 0.32
C GLU A 44 3.27 6.89 0.55
N SER A 45 4.16 6.82 -0.45
CA SER A 45 5.47 7.48 -0.48
C SER A 45 6.36 7.26 0.76
N MET A 46 6.05 6.25 1.59
CA MET A 46 6.82 5.96 2.80
C MET A 46 8.05 5.11 2.49
N GLU A 47 9.21 5.61 2.88
CA GLU A 47 10.49 4.96 2.63
C GLU A 47 11.32 4.83 3.92
N SER A 48 12.15 3.79 4.01
CA SER A 48 13.11 3.64 5.10
C SER A 48 14.15 4.76 5.17
N THR A 49 14.33 5.51 4.08
CA THR A 49 15.22 6.69 4.00
C THR A 49 14.86 7.80 4.97
N TYR A 50 13.58 7.91 5.38
CA TYR A 50 13.12 8.90 6.38
C TYR A 50 13.56 8.59 7.82
N ALA A 51 14.08 7.41 8.08
CA ALA A 51 14.73 7.10 9.35
C ALA A 51 16.13 7.70 9.42
N SER A 52 16.70 7.77 10.64
CA SER A 52 18.06 8.27 10.83
C SER A 52 19.13 7.27 10.39
N THR A 53 20.31 7.79 10.09
CA THR A 53 21.45 6.98 9.59
C THR A 53 21.95 5.92 10.60
N ASP A 54 21.78 6.16 11.88
CA ASP A 54 22.18 5.22 12.94
C ASP A 54 21.27 3.98 13.01
N VAL A 55 20.09 4.03 12.45
CA VAL A 55 19.16 2.89 12.34
C VAL A 55 19.01 2.35 10.91
N GLY A 56 19.74 2.89 9.95
CA GLY A 56 19.72 2.41 8.55
C GLY A 56 18.96 3.27 7.57
N GLY A 57 18.48 4.44 7.99
CA GLY A 57 17.89 5.45 7.11
C GLY A 57 18.96 6.34 6.44
N ALA A 58 18.54 7.48 5.91
CA ALA A 58 19.39 8.40 5.19
C ALA A 58 19.49 9.81 5.81
N PHE A 59 18.67 10.13 6.81
CA PHE A 59 18.60 11.46 7.39
C PHE A 59 19.41 11.57 8.69
N ALA A 60 19.74 12.80 9.09
CA ALA A 60 20.44 13.04 10.35
C ALA A 60 19.52 12.83 11.56
N GLU A 61 18.23 13.12 11.39
CA GLU A 61 17.15 12.92 12.37
C GLU A 61 16.17 11.87 11.84
N ASN A 62 15.49 11.20 12.74
CA ASN A 62 14.52 10.17 12.39
C ASN A 62 13.12 10.81 12.28
N ASP A 63 12.64 11.00 11.06
CA ASP A 63 11.31 11.58 10.81
C ASP A 63 10.17 10.57 11.05
N ILE A 64 10.47 9.28 11.23
CA ILE A 64 9.49 8.20 11.40
C ILE A 64 9.81 7.30 12.63
N PRO A 65 10.02 7.88 13.83
CA PRO A 65 10.55 7.12 14.96
C PRO A 65 9.63 6.00 15.44
N GLU A 66 8.30 6.18 15.43
CA GLU A 66 7.36 5.16 15.89
C GLU A 66 7.34 3.95 14.94
N MET A 67 7.35 4.20 13.62
CA MET A 67 7.46 3.13 12.62
C MET A 67 8.80 2.42 12.70
N THR A 68 9.89 3.15 12.90
CA THR A 68 11.22 2.58 13.08
C THR A 68 11.23 1.62 14.27
N GLN A 69 10.68 2.04 15.41
CA GLN A 69 10.56 1.18 16.59
C GLN A 69 9.71 -0.05 16.30
N LEU A 70 8.54 0.13 15.67
CA LEU A 70 7.65 -0.97 15.29
C LEU A 70 8.35 -1.99 14.38
N ALA A 71 9.14 -1.54 13.41
CA ALA A 71 9.90 -2.40 12.51
C ALA A 71 11.00 -3.17 13.24
N MET A 72 11.73 -2.51 14.15
CA MET A 72 12.81 -3.14 14.92
C MET A 72 12.30 -4.16 15.95
N GLU A 73 11.10 -3.99 16.46
CA GLU A 73 10.47 -4.92 17.43
C GLU A 73 9.75 -6.11 16.74
N ASN A 74 9.59 -6.10 15.43
CA ASN A 74 8.84 -7.11 14.69
C ASN A 74 9.66 -7.67 13.51
N VAL A 75 9.00 -8.40 12.60
CA VAL A 75 9.65 -8.89 11.39
C VAL A 75 10.00 -7.72 10.48
N ASN A 76 11.29 -7.52 10.27
CA ASN A 76 11.84 -6.49 9.42
C ASN A 76 12.64 -7.17 8.27
N PHE A 77 12.27 -6.87 7.02
CA PHE A 77 12.95 -7.43 5.84
C PHE A 77 14.29 -6.71 5.61
N SER A 78 15.28 -7.05 6.44
CA SER A 78 16.63 -6.49 6.41
C SER A 78 17.66 -7.61 6.27
N THR A 79 18.81 -7.29 5.68
CA THR A 79 19.97 -8.19 5.61
C THR A 79 20.92 -8.06 6.79
N GLY A 80 20.62 -7.18 7.76
CA GLY A 80 21.43 -6.88 8.95
C GLY A 80 20.59 -6.49 10.14
N ASP A 81 21.21 -5.87 11.13
CA ASP A 81 20.57 -5.47 12.39
C ASP A 81 19.90 -4.08 12.31
N MET A 82 19.96 -3.41 11.16
CA MET A 82 19.38 -2.10 10.93
C MET A 82 18.06 -2.21 10.18
N LEU A 83 17.29 -1.12 10.17
CA LEU A 83 16.10 -0.99 9.35
C LEU A 83 16.43 -1.31 7.88
N GLY A 84 15.62 -2.11 7.26
CA GLY A 84 15.76 -2.51 5.88
C GLY A 84 14.51 -2.23 5.06
N GLY A 85 14.33 -3.01 4.03
CA GLY A 85 13.19 -2.92 3.14
C GLY A 85 13.49 -3.59 1.80
N LEU A 86 12.51 -3.50 0.91
CA LEU A 86 12.64 -3.97 -0.46
C LEU A 86 13.11 -2.83 -1.35
N ILE A 87 14.06 -3.11 -2.24
CA ILE A 87 14.44 -2.18 -3.30
C ILE A 87 13.44 -2.39 -4.44
N PRO A 88 12.68 -1.35 -4.82
CA PRO A 88 11.70 -1.49 -5.88
C PRO A 88 12.39 -1.71 -7.24
N SER A 89 11.87 -2.67 -8.00
CA SER A 89 12.29 -2.86 -9.39
C SER A 89 11.62 -1.83 -10.32
N ASP A 90 12.12 -1.72 -11.55
CA ASP A 90 11.43 -0.96 -12.59
C ASP A 90 9.97 -1.46 -12.75
N GLY A 91 9.01 -0.53 -12.81
CA GLY A 91 7.58 -0.84 -12.80
C GLY A 91 6.95 -1.02 -11.41
N ALA A 92 7.74 -0.92 -10.31
CA ALA A 92 7.25 -0.98 -8.92
C ALA A 92 7.56 0.30 -8.12
N THR A 93 7.99 1.38 -8.78
CA THR A 93 8.44 2.63 -8.17
C THR A 93 7.33 3.70 -8.02
N TRP A 94 6.09 3.33 -8.20
CA TRP A 94 4.92 4.19 -8.09
C TRP A 94 3.77 3.41 -7.42
N THR A 95 2.78 4.09 -6.88
CA THR A 95 1.76 3.51 -5.98
C THR A 95 1.14 2.22 -6.52
N MET A 96 0.50 2.28 -7.70
CA MET A 96 -0.15 1.09 -8.26
C MET A 96 0.85 -0.01 -8.63
N GLY A 97 2.01 0.37 -9.17
CA GLY A 97 3.09 -0.58 -9.46
C GLY A 97 3.60 -1.30 -8.22
N ALA A 98 3.74 -0.58 -7.10
CA ALA A 98 4.14 -1.16 -5.82
C ALA A 98 3.05 -2.08 -5.24
N MET A 99 1.78 -1.69 -5.30
CA MET A 99 0.65 -2.51 -4.85
C MET A 99 0.57 -3.82 -5.64
N VAL A 100 0.69 -3.75 -6.96
CA VAL A 100 0.73 -4.94 -7.83
C VAL A 100 1.95 -5.81 -7.52
N ALA A 101 3.15 -5.23 -7.45
CA ALA A 101 4.37 -5.98 -7.20
C ALA A 101 4.34 -6.75 -5.86
N GLN A 102 3.83 -6.11 -4.80
CA GLN A 102 3.75 -6.72 -3.48
C GLN A 102 2.66 -7.80 -3.36
N THR A 103 1.63 -7.75 -4.20
CA THR A 103 0.53 -8.73 -4.16
C THR A 103 0.61 -9.81 -5.22
N SER A 104 1.40 -9.61 -6.29
CA SER A 104 1.55 -10.57 -7.39
C SER A 104 2.98 -11.10 -7.58
N GLY A 105 3.99 -10.41 -7.04
CA GLY A 105 5.39 -10.69 -7.35
C GLY A 105 5.84 -10.24 -8.76
N LEU A 106 5.01 -9.46 -9.47
CA LEU A 106 5.25 -9.02 -10.83
C LEU A 106 5.36 -7.49 -10.91
N PRO A 107 6.31 -6.92 -11.66
CA PRO A 107 6.35 -5.48 -11.92
C PRO A 107 5.22 -5.07 -12.87
N LEU A 108 4.61 -3.91 -12.64
CA LEU A 108 3.57 -3.35 -13.51
C LEU A 108 4.19 -2.40 -14.52
N LYS A 109 4.37 -2.86 -15.76
CA LYS A 109 4.90 -2.05 -16.88
C LYS A 109 3.80 -1.52 -17.82
N LEU A 110 2.54 -1.65 -17.45
CA LEU A 110 1.44 -1.11 -18.22
C LEU A 110 1.34 0.41 -18.00
N ASN A 111 1.16 1.17 -19.07
CA ASN A 111 0.95 2.61 -19.01
C ASN A 111 -0.52 2.91 -18.66
N LEU A 112 -0.91 2.57 -17.45
CA LEU A 112 -2.26 2.83 -16.92
C LEU A 112 -2.34 4.30 -16.44
N ARG A 113 -2.40 5.23 -17.40
CA ARG A 113 -2.76 6.61 -17.06
C ARG A 113 -4.23 6.66 -16.70
N ALA A 114 -4.59 7.44 -15.68
CA ALA A 114 -5.96 7.58 -15.19
C ALA A 114 -6.99 7.89 -16.29
N GLU A 115 -6.55 8.58 -17.34
CA GLU A 115 -7.38 9.01 -18.47
C GLU A 115 -7.68 7.88 -19.49
N ASN A 116 -7.01 6.72 -19.39
CA ASN A 116 -7.06 5.66 -20.39
C ASN A 116 -7.44 4.28 -19.82
N VAL A 117 -7.87 4.21 -18.58
CA VAL A 117 -8.33 2.95 -17.98
C VAL A 117 -9.81 2.81 -18.28
N GLU A 118 -10.15 1.95 -19.24
CA GLU A 118 -11.54 1.59 -19.53
C GLU A 118 -12.10 0.82 -18.31
N GLU A 119 -13.39 1.02 -18.01
CA GLU A 119 -14.05 0.39 -16.84
C GLU A 119 -13.97 -1.14 -16.89
N ASP A 120 -13.93 -1.72 -18.06
CA ASP A 120 -13.90 -3.17 -18.28
C ASP A 120 -12.47 -3.77 -18.36
N ILE A 121 -11.41 -2.98 -18.15
CA ILE A 121 -10.05 -3.49 -18.26
C ILE A 121 -9.73 -4.45 -17.11
N GLN A 122 -9.22 -5.63 -17.45
CA GLN A 122 -8.65 -6.54 -16.46
C GLN A 122 -7.14 -6.30 -16.35
N VAL A 123 -6.68 -5.94 -15.16
CA VAL A 123 -5.26 -5.75 -14.89
C VAL A 123 -4.64 -7.10 -14.53
N LEU A 124 -3.67 -7.58 -15.33
CA LEU A 124 -2.97 -8.85 -15.16
C LEU A 124 -3.88 -10.09 -15.07
N PRO A 125 -4.82 -10.31 -16.01
CA PRO A 125 -5.86 -11.35 -15.88
C PRO A 125 -5.31 -12.79 -15.84
N GLY A 126 -4.05 -12.99 -16.22
CA GLY A 126 -3.40 -14.31 -16.17
C GLY A 126 -2.54 -14.56 -14.93
N ALA A 127 -2.44 -13.59 -14.01
CA ALA A 127 -1.64 -13.74 -12.80
C ALA A 127 -2.49 -14.26 -11.64
N THR A 128 -1.93 -15.14 -10.83
CA THR A 128 -2.49 -15.51 -9.52
C THR A 128 -1.88 -14.58 -8.47
N VAL A 129 -2.71 -13.88 -7.72
CA VAL A 129 -2.24 -12.91 -6.74
C VAL A 129 -2.72 -13.26 -5.33
N LEU A 130 -2.22 -12.55 -4.33
CA LEU A 130 -2.57 -12.75 -2.93
C LEU A 130 -4.10 -12.75 -2.71
N GLY A 131 -4.83 -11.84 -3.36
CA GLY A 131 -6.28 -11.76 -3.27
C GLY A 131 -6.99 -13.02 -3.75
N ASP A 132 -6.55 -13.59 -4.88
CA ASP A 132 -7.13 -14.83 -5.42
C ASP A 132 -6.89 -16.01 -4.47
N MET A 133 -5.68 -16.09 -3.89
CA MET A 133 -5.33 -17.15 -2.93
C MET A 133 -6.17 -17.06 -1.66
N LEU A 134 -6.41 -15.85 -1.14
CA LEU A 134 -7.23 -15.63 0.04
C LEU A 134 -8.71 -15.88 -0.24
N ALA A 135 -9.22 -15.43 -1.40
CA ALA A 135 -10.60 -15.71 -1.83
C ALA A 135 -10.88 -17.22 -1.92
N ALA A 136 -9.95 -17.97 -2.52
CA ALA A 136 -10.03 -19.44 -2.60
C ALA A 136 -10.09 -20.11 -1.22
N GLN A 137 -9.64 -19.43 -0.18
CA GLN A 137 -9.69 -19.89 1.21
C GLN A 137 -10.90 -19.35 1.98
N GLY A 138 -11.80 -18.62 1.33
CA GLY A 138 -13.03 -18.12 1.93
C GLY A 138 -12.82 -16.86 2.79
N TYR A 139 -11.77 -16.09 2.54
CA TYR A 139 -11.60 -14.79 3.17
C TYR A 139 -12.57 -13.77 2.58
N ARG A 140 -13.21 -12.98 3.44
CA ARG A 140 -13.86 -11.75 3.02
C ARG A 140 -12.80 -10.68 2.81
N GLN A 141 -12.82 -9.99 1.67
CA GLN A 141 -11.79 -9.04 1.31
C GLN A 141 -12.36 -7.64 1.14
N VAL A 142 -11.76 -6.67 1.81
CA VAL A 142 -12.11 -5.25 1.72
C VAL A 142 -10.84 -4.47 1.47
N ILE A 143 -10.90 -3.51 0.54
CA ILE A 143 -9.84 -2.52 0.37
C ILE A 143 -10.39 -1.11 0.51
N MET A 144 -9.67 -0.25 1.24
CA MET A 144 -10.06 1.12 1.53
C MET A 144 -9.01 2.10 1.05
N PHE A 145 -9.45 3.14 0.35
CA PHE A 145 -8.61 4.24 -0.13
C PHE A 145 -9.12 5.57 0.41
N GLY A 146 -8.25 6.45 0.85
CA GLY A 146 -8.60 7.85 1.11
C GLY A 146 -8.88 8.64 -0.16
N SER A 147 -8.45 8.13 -1.32
CA SER A 147 -8.56 8.74 -2.65
C SER A 147 -9.50 7.97 -3.58
N GLU A 148 -9.55 8.36 -4.86
CA GLU A 148 -10.37 7.68 -5.88
C GLU A 148 -9.80 6.29 -6.19
N GLY A 149 -10.64 5.26 -6.05
CA GLY A 149 -10.26 3.87 -6.32
C GLY A 149 -9.99 3.58 -7.79
N GLU A 150 -10.60 4.32 -8.72
CA GLU A 150 -10.44 4.12 -10.17
C GLU A 150 -9.11 4.61 -10.71
N PHE A 151 -8.41 5.47 -9.96
CA PHE A 151 -7.11 5.98 -10.38
C PHE A 151 -6.12 4.84 -10.67
N ALA A 152 -5.54 4.86 -11.88
CA ALA A 152 -4.57 3.88 -12.36
C ALA A 152 -5.03 2.41 -12.31
N GLY A 153 -6.34 2.15 -12.36
CA GLY A 153 -6.91 0.80 -12.40
C GLY A 153 -6.88 0.05 -11.07
N ARG A 154 -6.72 0.74 -9.94
CA ARG A 154 -6.68 0.11 -8.60
C ARG A 154 -7.93 -0.69 -8.32
N LYS A 155 -9.11 -0.09 -8.53
CA LYS A 155 -10.40 -0.75 -8.32
C LYS A 155 -10.52 -2.01 -9.19
N GLN A 156 -10.26 -1.88 -10.49
CA GLN A 156 -10.33 -2.98 -11.44
C GLN A 156 -9.39 -4.14 -11.07
N TYR A 157 -8.19 -3.82 -10.58
CA TYR A 157 -7.26 -4.83 -10.12
C TYR A 157 -7.76 -5.60 -8.90
N PHE A 158 -8.18 -4.92 -7.86
CA PHE A 158 -8.61 -5.57 -6.61
C PHE A 158 -9.97 -6.24 -6.74
N GLU A 159 -10.92 -5.69 -7.50
CA GLU A 159 -12.18 -6.37 -7.81
C GLU A 159 -11.95 -7.59 -8.69
N GLY A 160 -11.06 -7.51 -9.69
CA GLY A 160 -10.73 -8.60 -10.60
C GLY A 160 -9.92 -9.73 -9.96
N HIS A 161 -9.18 -9.43 -8.90
CA HIS A 161 -8.30 -10.37 -8.19
C HIS A 161 -8.73 -10.58 -6.74
N GLY A 162 -9.63 -11.50 -6.51
CA GLY A 162 -10.06 -11.90 -5.18
C GLY A 162 -11.34 -11.23 -4.70
N ASN A 163 -12.08 -10.53 -5.57
CA ASN A 163 -13.39 -9.93 -5.30
C ASN A 163 -13.40 -9.01 -4.07
N TYR A 164 -12.45 -8.09 -3.99
CA TYR A 164 -12.44 -7.10 -2.91
C TYR A 164 -13.66 -6.18 -2.99
N GLU A 165 -14.26 -5.91 -1.83
CA GLU A 165 -15.17 -4.78 -1.66
C GLU A 165 -14.35 -3.50 -1.60
N VAL A 166 -14.51 -2.61 -2.58
CA VAL A 166 -13.75 -1.36 -2.66
C VAL A 166 -14.49 -0.24 -1.93
N LYS A 167 -13.83 0.40 -0.98
CA LYS A 167 -14.33 1.54 -0.19
C LYS A 167 -13.41 2.74 -0.38
N ASP A 168 -13.70 3.55 -1.37
CA ASP A 168 -12.94 4.71 -1.80
C ASP A 168 -13.62 6.04 -1.43
N LEU A 169 -13.11 7.15 -1.94
CA LEU A 169 -13.71 8.47 -1.77
C LEU A 169 -15.19 8.49 -2.21
N ALA A 170 -15.51 7.92 -3.37
CA ALA A 170 -16.87 7.88 -3.88
C ALA A 170 -17.78 7.07 -2.96
N TYR A 171 -17.32 5.94 -2.46
CA TYR A 171 -18.04 5.17 -1.44
C TYR A 171 -18.29 5.99 -0.17
N ALA A 172 -17.27 6.70 0.34
CA ALA A 172 -17.38 7.51 1.56
C ALA A 172 -18.40 8.64 1.40
N GLN A 173 -18.41 9.31 0.25
CA GLN A 173 -19.40 10.36 -0.09
C GLN A 173 -20.82 9.79 -0.22
N GLN A 174 -20.99 8.67 -0.92
CA GLN A 174 -22.32 8.05 -1.16
C GLN A 174 -22.92 7.48 0.12
N ASN A 175 -22.10 7.03 1.07
CA ASN A 175 -22.57 6.46 2.34
C ASN A 175 -22.56 7.48 3.50
N GLY A 176 -22.31 8.76 3.22
CA GLY A 176 -22.39 9.84 4.20
C GLY A 176 -21.29 9.80 5.27
N LEU A 177 -20.17 9.11 5.00
CA LEU A 177 -19.00 9.13 5.88
C LEU A 177 -18.27 10.48 5.81
N VAL A 178 -18.34 11.12 4.63
CA VAL A 178 -17.91 12.50 4.40
C VAL A 178 -19.00 13.22 3.59
N PRO A 179 -19.05 14.56 3.59
CA PRO A 179 -19.96 15.31 2.73
C PRO A 179 -19.84 14.94 1.25
N PRO A 180 -20.90 15.06 0.43
CA PRO A 180 -20.87 14.64 -0.98
C PRO A 180 -19.84 15.36 -1.85
N ASP A 181 -19.45 16.57 -1.48
CA ASP A 181 -18.46 17.40 -2.15
C ASP A 181 -17.13 17.49 -1.39
N TYR A 182 -16.98 16.68 -0.33
CA TYR A 182 -15.78 16.69 0.49
C TYR A 182 -14.57 16.17 -0.28
N ARG A 183 -13.57 17.00 -0.40
CA ARG A 183 -12.27 16.63 -0.94
C ARG A 183 -11.22 17.57 -0.41
N VAL A 184 -10.18 16.99 0.18
CA VAL A 184 -8.93 17.67 0.52
C VAL A 184 -7.81 16.90 -0.15
N TRP A 185 -6.80 17.61 -0.68
CA TRP A 185 -5.68 16.98 -1.34
C TRP A 185 -6.14 15.93 -2.40
N TRP A 186 -5.78 14.67 -2.24
CA TRP A 186 -6.14 13.58 -3.16
C TRP A 186 -7.47 12.87 -2.81
N GLY A 187 -8.12 13.26 -1.72
CA GLY A 187 -9.37 12.64 -1.29
C GLY A 187 -9.79 13.12 0.10
N PHE A 188 -9.81 12.23 1.11
CA PHE A 188 -9.96 12.60 2.52
C PHE A 188 -8.73 12.15 3.31
N GLU A 189 -8.45 12.85 4.40
CA GLU A 189 -7.26 12.73 5.22
C GLU A 189 -7.11 11.34 5.86
N ASP A 190 -5.86 10.92 6.10
CA ASP A 190 -5.55 9.63 6.69
C ASP A 190 -6.16 9.42 8.07
N HIS A 191 -6.30 10.46 8.89
CA HIS A 191 -6.95 10.30 10.20
C HIS A 191 -8.42 9.83 10.07
N LYS A 192 -9.16 10.31 9.07
CA LYS A 192 -10.51 9.82 8.75
C LYS A 192 -10.46 8.40 8.19
N LEU A 193 -9.48 8.13 7.32
CA LEU A 193 -9.26 6.78 6.80
C LEU A 193 -9.06 5.76 7.92
N TYR A 194 -8.24 6.07 8.93
CA TYR A 194 -8.04 5.21 10.09
C TYR A 194 -9.31 5.06 10.94
N ASP A 195 -10.11 6.10 11.10
CA ASP A 195 -11.37 6.01 11.84
C ASP A 195 -12.39 5.12 11.12
N PHE A 196 -12.51 5.23 9.80
CA PHE A 196 -13.35 4.35 9.00
C PHE A 196 -12.81 2.91 8.98
N ALA A 197 -11.49 2.75 8.92
CA ALA A 197 -10.82 1.46 9.00
C ALA A 197 -11.11 0.75 10.34
N ARG A 198 -11.09 1.47 11.47
CA ARG A 198 -11.46 0.89 12.78
C ARG A 198 -12.90 0.37 12.78
N GLN A 199 -13.83 1.11 12.21
CA GLN A 199 -15.23 0.68 12.09
C GLN A 199 -15.36 -0.57 11.22
N GLU A 200 -14.71 -0.57 10.05
CA GLU A 200 -14.78 -1.68 9.11
C GLU A 200 -14.12 -2.95 9.66
N VAL A 201 -12.93 -2.85 10.23
CA VAL A 201 -12.25 -4.00 10.85
C VAL A 201 -13.07 -4.57 12.01
N THR A 202 -13.70 -3.71 12.81
CA THR A 202 -14.63 -4.17 13.86
C THR A 202 -15.80 -4.95 13.28
N ASN A 203 -16.41 -4.46 12.19
CA ASN A 203 -17.51 -5.16 11.51
C ASN A 203 -17.06 -6.51 10.93
N LEU A 204 -15.88 -6.54 10.29
CA LEU A 204 -15.29 -7.74 9.74
C LEU A 204 -14.99 -8.78 10.85
N ALA A 205 -14.39 -8.35 11.96
CA ALA A 205 -14.09 -9.22 13.10
C ALA A 205 -15.36 -9.82 13.72
N ASN A 206 -16.42 -9.03 13.84
CA ASN A 206 -17.71 -9.48 14.36
C ASN A 206 -18.47 -10.43 13.41
N SER A 207 -18.09 -10.52 12.14
CA SER A 207 -18.72 -11.44 11.19
C SER A 207 -18.41 -12.93 11.45
N GLY A 208 -17.32 -13.18 12.17
CA GLY A 208 -16.81 -14.55 12.42
C GLY A 208 -16.20 -15.23 11.20
N GLN A 209 -16.10 -14.55 10.06
CA GLN A 209 -15.44 -15.04 8.85
C GLN A 209 -14.00 -14.54 8.81
N PRO A 210 -13.01 -15.34 8.37
CA PRO A 210 -11.66 -14.81 8.16
C PRO A 210 -11.69 -13.70 7.13
N PHE A 211 -10.94 -12.63 7.38
CA PHE A 211 -10.94 -11.47 6.50
C PHE A 211 -9.53 -11.00 6.15
N ASN A 212 -9.45 -10.33 5.01
CA ASN A 212 -8.34 -9.51 4.59
C ASN A 212 -8.83 -8.07 4.46
N PHE A 213 -8.32 -7.19 5.30
CA PHE A 213 -8.55 -5.76 5.21
C PHE A 213 -7.28 -5.10 4.68
N THR A 214 -7.37 -4.49 3.53
CA THR A 214 -6.27 -3.76 2.88
C THR A 214 -6.59 -2.27 2.86
N MET A 215 -5.60 -1.41 3.06
CA MET A 215 -5.78 0.04 2.94
C MET A 215 -4.56 0.72 2.33
N LEU A 216 -4.78 1.88 1.72
CA LEU A 216 -3.76 2.77 1.19
C LEU A 216 -3.95 4.17 1.78
N THR A 217 -2.91 4.69 2.44
CA THR A 217 -2.86 6.08 2.95
C THR A 217 -2.64 7.08 1.82
N VAL A 218 -2.85 8.37 2.08
CA VAL A 218 -2.75 9.41 1.04
C VAL A 218 -2.03 10.68 1.48
N ASP A 219 -2.02 11.01 2.79
CA ASP A 219 -1.49 12.29 3.28
C ASP A 219 -0.01 12.50 2.95
N THR A 220 0.76 11.42 2.85
CA THR A 220 2.18 11.44 2.50
C THR A 220 2.47 11.48 0.99
N HIS A 221 1.45 11.65 0.13
CA HIS A 221 1.67 11.73 -1.31
C HIS A 221 2.56 12.92 -1.67
N PHE A 222 3.51 12.69 -2.56
CA PHE A 222 4.43 13.69 -3.12
C PHE A 222 3.62 14.73 -3.96
N GLU A 223 3.92 16.05 -3.95
CA GLU A 223 4.98 16.76 -3.20
C GLU A 223 4.44 17.32 -1.88
N ASP A 224 5.29 17.41 -0.86
CA ASP A 224 5.06 18.06 0.44
C ASP A 224 3.96 17.44 1.32
N GLY A 225 3.14 16.52 0.80
CA GLY A 225 2.07 15.88 1.55
C GLY A 225 0.95 16.83 2.00
N TYR A 226 0.00 16.30 2.77
CA TYR A 226 -1.10 17.05 3.35
C TYR A 226 -0.96 17.16 4.88
N VAL A 227 -0.93 18.39 5.39
CA VAL A 227 -0.89 18.67 6.83
C VAL A 227 -2.32 18.59 7.38
N CYS A 228 -2.66 17.48 8.01
CA CYS A 228 -3.94 17.31 8.68
C CYS A 228 -3.93 17.91 10.10
N ASP A 229 -5.10 17.96 10.74
CA ASP A 229 -5.28 18.55 12.09
C ASP A 229 -4.46 17.84 13.20
N LEU A 230 -3.96 16.63 12.95
CA LEU A 230 -3.14 15.87 13.90
C LEU A 230 -1.64 16.12 13.73
N CYS A 231 -1.22 16.75 12.61
CA CYS A 231 0.17 17.05 12.36
C CYS A 231 0.69 18.13 13.32
N GLN A 232 1.94 18.00 13.75
CA GLN A 232 2.64 18.93 14.63
C GLN A 232 3.81 19.57 13.85
N ASP A 233 4.28 20.74 14.27
CA ASP A 233 5.45 21.40 13.68
C ASP A 233 6.73 20.96 14.40
N GLU A 234 7.07 19.68 14.21
CA GLU A 234 8.27 19.04 14.81
C GLU A 234 9.53 19.36 14.01
N HIS A 235 9.37 19.63 12.71
CA HIS A 235 10.44 19.97 11.78
C HIS A 235 10.18 21.38 11.18
N PRO A 236 10.50 22.47 11.90
CA PRO A 236 10.17 23.84 11.46
C PRO A 236 10.71 24.15 10.06
N GLY A 237 9.81 24.54 9.17
CA GLY A 237 10.15 24.87 7.78
C GLY A 237 10.27 23.66 6.84
N ASN A 238 10.03 22.43 7.31
CA ASN A 238 9.99 21.22 6.49
C ASN A 238 8.61 20.54 6.62
N GLN A 239 7.66 20.95 5.79
CA GLN A 239 6.29 20.43 5.80
C GLN A 239 6.28 18.92 5.60
N TYR A 240 7.09 18.38 4.66
CA TYR A 240 7.04 16.97 4.33
C TYR A 240 7.53 16.09 5.49
N ALA A 241 8.58 16.50 6.21
CA ALA A 241 9.02 15.81 7.42
C ALA A 241 7.93 15.83 8.52
N ASN A 242 7.22 16.95 8.70
CA ASN A 242 6.09 17.03 9.63
C ASN A 242 4.96 16.05 9.24
N VAL A 243 4.65 15.90 7.94
CA VAL A 243 3.65 14.96 7.45
C VAL A 243 4.12 13.51 7.63
N MET A 244 5.39 13.20 7.37
CA MET A 244 5.97 11.87 7.61
C MET A 244 5.92 11.46 9.08
N SER A 245 6.28 12.36 10.00
CA SER A 245 6.19 12.12 11.44
C SER A 245 4.73 11.93 11.88
N CYS A 246 3.82 12.72 11.33
CA CYS A 246 2.39 12.57 11.58
C CYS A 246 1.87 11.20 11.13
N ALA A 247 2.22 10.76 9.93
CA ALA A 247 1.83 9.46 9.38
C ALA A 247 2.43 8.29 10.18
N SER A 248 3.68 8.41 10.64
CA SER A 248 4.33 7.43 11.53
C SER A 248 3.52 7.20 12.81
N ARG A 249 3.10 8.27 13.49
CA ARG A 249 2.27 8.17 14.69
C ARG A 249 0.91 7.54 14.42
N GLN A 250 0.24 7.98 13.36
CA GLN A 250 -1.12 7.50 13.04
C GLN A 250 -1.15 6.01 12.70
N VAL A 251 -0.21 5.53 11.89
CA VAL A 251 -0.18 4.11 11.54
C VAL A 251 0.16 3.23 12.75
N VAL A 252 1.10 3.67 13.60
CA VAL A 252 1.47 2.90 14.79
C VAL A 252 0.34 2.88 15.83
N ASP A 253 -0.39 4.00 15.99
CA ASP A 253 -1.61 4.04 16.81
C ASP A 253 -2.67 3.05 16.29
N PHE A 254 -2.88 3.00 14.98
CA PHE A 254 -3.80 2.04 14.36
C PHE A 254 -3.34 0.58 14.56
N VAL A 255 -2.05 0.29 14.36
CA VAL A 255 -1.49 -1.05 14.60
C VAL A 255 -1.61 -1.47 16.08
N ASN A 256 -1.40 -0.55 17.00
CA ASN A 256 -1.58 -0.85 18.43
C ASN A 256 -3.05 -1.07 18.81
N TRP A 257 -3.97 -0.38 18.16
CA TRP A 257 -5.40 -0.63 18.33
C TRP A 257 -5.83 -2.02 17.79
N LEU A 258 -5.18 -2.52 16.74
CA LEU A 258 -5.43 -3.86 16.17
C LEU A 258 -5.01 -5.02 17.09
N LYS A 259 -4.03 -4.81 17.99
CA LYS A 259 -3.50 -5.81 18.94
C LYS A 259 -4.46 -6.04 20.11
#